data_8f5a10b232c277fbe6e1a1dd525cb3d3
#
_entry.id   8f5a10b232c277fbe6e1a1dd525cb3d3
#
_cell.length_a   1.000
_cell.length_b   1.000
_cell.length_c   1.000
_cell.angle_alpha   90.00
_cell.angle_beta   90.00
_cell.angle_gamma   90.00
#
_symmetry.space_group_name_H-M   'P 1'
#
loop_
_entity.id
_entity.type
_entity.pdbx_description
1 polymer ?
#
loop_
_entity_poly.entity_id
_entity_poly.type
_entity_poly.pdbx_seq_one_letter_code
_entity_poly.pdbx_strand_id
1 'polypeptide(L)'
;PYYTENPEPDEVQCALAWYTGAFADRERQLGVEILLDALLGTNNSPLKAALLAEKLGADIDMGFDDSTLQPTLELVLRGATEESARKFAPAVRKAVDDVLARGIPQELLLASLNSAEFASLERPGSLPDGVLDAINASTGWLHTGDPALLLHTDKLFASLRSKMADGWFDGLLRSLFAPAPVQVLQVPTLPKNQEETQAPARTDAKLVLDHPLTVADLGEGAPSAAGQTEQVAGATVLRHPSAGSLYLNFYYDLGHVAPEDLPYLDLLTDVLDELDTPTHTAQQLNTLRSTWLGDSRVLLDFWTGRQEGAPCHAKLTMSLSLLERSLQKAVELGGEWLYDTQLTGPAAEAAFARVLSQQKLNMEQQFIQQGNAYAAVRASAHYNVENAASERCSGVSYYHFLCDLLEKADWAGLGAKLETLRAQVLQHAQLTVSLHGSEQALDTLRTL
;
A
#
# COMPACT_ATOMS: atom_id res chain seq x y z
N PRO A 1 0.43 -30.75 -10.18
CA PRO A 1 1.81 -30.51 -9.83
C PRO A 1 2.32 -29.20 -10.46
N TYR A 2 3.25 -28.52 -9.79
CA TYR A 2 4.10 -27.52 -10.44
C TYR A 2 5.55 -27.99 -10.42
N TYR A 3 6.33 -27.56 -11.41
CA TYR A 3 7.68 -28.10 -11.59
C TYR A 3 8.71 -27.17 -10.93
N THR A 4 9.59 -27.77 -10.13
CA THR A 4 10.74 -27.10 -9.49
C THR A 4 11.96 -28.01 -9.56
N GLU A 5 13.16 -27.44 -9.55
CA GLU A 5 14.40 -28.21 -9.58
C GLU A 5 14.66 -28.97 -8.26
N ASN A 6 14.23 -28.40 -7.14
CA ASN A 6 14.38 -28.98 -5.81
C ASN A 6 13.02 -28.95 -5.08
N PRO A 7 12.15 -29.96 -5.29
CA PRO A 7 10.84 -29.99 -4.62
C PRO A 7 11.00 -30.28 -3.13
N GLU A 8 10.53 -29.36 -2.27
CA GLU A 8 10.49 -29.54 -0.84
C GLU A 8 9.08 -29.90 -0.38
N PRO A 9 8.94 -30.75 0.67
CA PRO A 9 7.62 -31.23 1.13
C PRO A 9 6.71 -30.13 1.71
N ASP A 10 7.27 -28.99 2.14
CA ASP A 10 6.62 -27.84 2.72
C ASP A 10 6.39 -26.68 1.74
N GLU A 11 6.60 -26.93 0.46
CA GLU A 11 6.30 -25.98 -0.62
C GLU A 11 4.92 -26.18 -1.28
N VAL A 12 4.07 -27.01 -0.68
CA VAL A 12 2.71 -27.24 -1.18
C VAL A 12 1.89 -25.96 -1.07
N GLN A 13 1.09 -25.67 -2.10
CA GLN A 13 0.11 -24.59 -2.09
C GLN A 13 -1.30 -25.17 -2.18
N CYS A 14 -2.22 -24.61 -1.39
CA CYS A 14 -3.63 -24.99 -1.41
C CYS A 14 -4.51 -23.77 -1.63
N ALA A 15 -5.16 -23.70 -2.77
CA ALA A 15 -6.15 -22.66 -3.08
C ALA A 15 -7.56 -23.18 -2.80
N LEU A 16 -8.35 -22.32 -2.14
CA LEU A 16 -9.78 -22.48 -1.94
C LEU A 16 -10.49 -21.34 -2.65
N ALA A 17 -11.44 -21.67 -3.53
CA ALA A 17 -12.17 -20.66 -4.29
C ALA A 17 -13.68 -20.75 -4.07
N TRP A 18 -14.33 -19.59 -4.00
CA TRP A 18 -15.80 -19.43 -3.89
C TRP A 18 -16.30 -18.45 -4.94
N TYR A 19 -17.48 -18.73 -5.44
CA TYR A 19 -18.25 -17.78 -6.24
C TYR A 19 -18.92 -16.75 -5.32
N THR A 20 -18.74 -15.47 -5.62
CA THR A 20 -19.19 -14.40 -4.72
C THR A 20 -20.59 -13.86 -5.05
N GLY A 21 -21.11 -14.17 -6.22
CA GLY A 21 -22.41 -13.70 -6.71
C GLY A 21 -22.35 -13.20 -8.16
N ALA A 22 -23.45 -12.67 -8.67
CA ALA A 22 -23.50 -12.19 -10.03
C ALA A 22 -22.68 -10.90 -10.22
N PHE A 23 -22.00 -10.76 -11.36
CA PHE A 23 -21.28 -9.54 -11.74
C PHE A 23 -22.17 -8.28 -11.66
N ALA A 24 -23.42 -8.40 -12.10
CA ALA A 24 -24.38 -7.28 -12.12
C ALA A 24 -24.80 -6.78 -10.73
N ASP A 25 -24.63 -7.60 -9.68
CA ASP A 25 -24.92 -7.20 -8.30
C ASP A 25 -23.75 -6.41 -7.69
N ARG A 26 -23.52 -5.19 -8.18
CA ARG A 26 -22.39 -4.33 -7.81
C ARG A 26 -22.36 -3.97 -6.33
N GLU A 27 -23.52 -3.83 -5.71
CA GLU A 27 -23.58 -3.57 -4.26
C GLU A 27 -23.03 -4.75 -3.47
N ARG A 28 -23.40 -5.97 -3.88
CA ARG A 28 -22.87 -7.19 -3.26
C ARG A 28 -21.36 -7.32 -3.50
N GLN A 29 -20.88 -7.09 -4.74
CA GLN A 29 -19.45 -7.24 -5.05
C GLN A 29 -18.61 -6.22 -4.28
N LEU A 30 -19.00 -4.95 -4.23
CA LEU A 30 -18.34 -3.93 -3.42
C LEU A 30 -18.40 -4.27 -1.92
N GLY A 31 -19.53 -4.79 -1.45
CA GLY A 31 -19.67 -5.26 -0.07
C GLY A 31 -18.76 -6.44 0.25
N VAL A 32 -18.53 -7.36 -0.70
CA VAL A 32 -17.56 -8.46 -0.57
C VAL A 32 -16.13 -7.91 -0.48
N GLU A 33 -15.75 -6.99 -1.36
CA GLU A 33 -14.44 -6.34 -1.34
C GLU A 33 -14.14 -5.70 0.02
N ILE A 34 -15.06 -4.86 0.52
CA ILE A 34 -14.93 -4.21 1.83
C ILE A 34 -14.85 -5.22 2.97
N LEU A 35 -15.69 -6.27 2.94
CA LEU A 35 -15.68 -7.33 3.95
C LEU A 35 -14.37 -8.10 3.97
N LEU A 36 -13.83 -8.45 2.80
CA LEU A 36 -12.59 -9.19 2.67
C LEU A 36 -11.39 -8.36 3.12
N ASP A 37 -11.34 -7.08 2.77
CA ASP A 37 -10.30 -6.17 3.25
C ASP A 37 -10.34 -6.06 4.78
N ALA A 38 -11.50 -5.84 5.37
CA ALA A 38 -11.66 -5.76 6.83
C ALA A 38 -11.21 -7.04 7.56
N LEU A 39 -11.46 -8.22 6.99
CA LEU A 39 -11.22 -9.50 7.65
C LEU A 39 -9.90 -10.18 7.29
N LEU A 40 -9.31 -9.85 6.13
CA LEU A 40 -8.16 -10.54 5.53
C LEU A 40 -7.06 -9.58 5.03
N GLY A 41 -7.31 -8.27 4.99
CA GLY A 41 -6.41 -7.29 4.35
C GLY A 41 -5.03 -7.19 5.01
N THR A 42 -4.91 -7.49 6.30
CA THR A 42 -3.63 -7.47 7.03
C THR A 42 -3.44 -8.73 7.86
N ASN A 43 -2.20 -9.00 8.30
CA ASN A 43 -1.91 -10.14 9.19
C ASN A 43 -2.64 -10.05 10.55
N ASN A 44 -3.05 -8.85 10.95
CA ASN A 44 -3.79 -8.58 12.18
C ASN A 44 -5.32 -8.60 11.98
N SER A 45 -5.79 -8.68 10.73
CA SER A 45 -7.22 -8.78 10.44
C SER A 45 -7.81 -10.06 11.02
N PRO A 46 -9.04 -10.03 11.58
CA PRO A 46 -9.57 -11.09 12.45
C PRO A 46 -9.52 -12.50 11.85
N LEU A 47 -9.88 -12.63 10.58
CA LEU A 47 -9.91 -13.94 9.91
C LEU A 47 -8.50 -14.39 9.54
N LYS A 48 -7.65 -13.51 8.99
CA LYS A 48 -6.28 -13.83 8.63
C LYS A 48 -5.44 -14.19 9.86
N ALA A 49 -5.54 -13.40 10.93
CA ALA A 49 -4.84 -13.69 12.19
C ALA A 49 -5.23 -15.06 12.80
N ALA A 50 -6.54 -15.39 12.79
CA ALA A 50 -7.01 -16.68 13.27
C ALA A 50 -6.46 -17.84 12.44
N LEU A 51 -6.39 -17.69 11.11
CA LEU A 51 -5.86 -18.72 10.22
C LEU A 51 -4.34 -18.87 10.35
N LEU A 52 -3.58 -17.78 10.48
CA LEU A 52 -2.14 -17.81 10.70
C LEU A 52 -1.79 -18.49 12.05
N ALA A 53 -2.63 -18.30 13.07
CA ALA A 53 -2.45 -18.95 14.39
C ALA A 53 -2.55 -20.48 14.34
N GLU A 54 -3.26 -21.06 13.36
CA GLU A 54 -3.34 -22.51 13.14
C GLU A 54 -2.04 -23.12 12.59
N LYS A 55 -1.09 -22.29 12.12
CA LYS A 55 0.26 -22.68 11.62
C LYS A 55 0.22 -23.79 10.58
N LEU A 56 -0.72 -23.73 9.64
CA LEU A 56 -0.89 -24.73 8.58
C LEU A 56 0.10 -24.53 7.42
N GLY A 57 0.65 -23.33 7.27
CA GLY A 57 1.62 -22.95 6.27
C GLY A 57 2.37 -21.68 6.68
N ALA A 58 3.16 -21.13 5.76
CA ALA A 58 3.97 -19.95 6.00
C ALA A 58 3.14 -18.64 5.90
N ASP A 59 2.18 -18.57 4.94
CA ASP A 59 1.32 -17.40 4.75
C ASP A 59 -0.01 -17.80 4.07
N ILE A 60 -0.95 -16.85 4.12
CA ILE A 60 -2.26 -16.96 3.47
C ILE A 60 -2.50 -15.70 2.67
N ASP A 61 -2.62 -15.88 1.34
CA ASP A 61 -2.99 -14.81 0.43
C ASP A 61 -4.51 -14.82 0.17
N MET A 62 -5.05 -13.64 -0.06
CA MET A 62 -6.43 -13.44 -0.49
C MET A 62 -6.43 -12.80 -1.88
N GLY A 63 -7.19 -13.38 -2.80
CA GLY A 63 -7.48 -12.83 -4.12
C GLY A 63 -8.98 -12.62 -4.30
N PHE A 64 -9.37 -11.47 -4.80
CA PHE A 64 -10.74 -11.18 -5.19
C PHE A 64 -10.76 -10.66 -6.63
N ASP A 65 -11.46 -11.35 -7.52
CA ASP A 65 -11.64 -10.96 -8.92
C ASP A 65 -13.12 -10.74 -9.21
N ASP A 66 -13.51 -9.48 -9.33
CA ASP A 66 -14.86 -9.05 -9.70
C ASP A 66 -14.96 -8.54 -11.15
N SER A 67 -13.90 -8.71 -11.94
CA SER A 67 -13.84 -8.29 -13.34
C SER A 67 -14.47 -9.28 -14.31
N THR A 68 -14.75 -10.50 -13.85
CA THR A 68 -15.32 -11.59 -14.65
C THR A 68 -16.83 -11.71 -14.47
N LEU A 69 -17.52 -12.39 -15.41
CA LEU A 69 -18.97 -12.66 -15.32
C LEU A 69 -19.35 -13.43 -14.04
N GLN A 70 -18.43 -14.23 -13.53
CA GLN A 70 -18.56 -14.99 -12.29
C GLN A 70 -17.46 -14.58 -11.32
N PRO A 71 -17.65 -13.49 -10.56
CA PRO A 71 -16.68 -13.03 -9.59
C PRO A 71 -16.30 -14.10 -8.57
N THR A 72 -15.02 -14.16 -8.23
CA THR A 72 -14.46 -15.20 -7.36
C THR A 72 -13.63 -14.64 -6.22
N LEU A 73 -13.73 -15.29 -5.06
CA LEU A 73 -12.81 -15.15 -3.94
C LEU A 73 -11.88 -16.36 -3.92
N GLU A 74 -10.59 -16.12 -3.73
CA GLU A 74 -9.59 -17.16 -3.52
C GLU A 74 -8.84 -16.93 -2.20
N LEU A 75 -8.63 -18.01 -1.44
CA LEU A 75 -7.70 -18.05 -0.31
C LEU A 75 -6.61 -19.06 -0.64
N VAL A 76 -5.36 -18.63 -0.64
CA VAL A 76 -4.20 -19.47 -0.99
C VAL A 76 -3.30 -19.64 0.22
N LEU A 77 -3.26 -20.84 0.76
CA LEU A 77 -2.29 -21.25 1.79
C LEU A 77 -0.97 -21.58 1.08
N ARG A 78 0.12 -20.91 1.47
CA ARG A 78 1.47 -21.09 0.96
C ARG A 78 2.39 -21.73 1.97
N GLY A 79 3.40 -22.44 1.48
CA GLY A 79 4.43 -23.05 2.33
C GLY A 79 3.83 -24.07 3.28
N ALA A 80 2.96 -24.96 2.77
CA ALA A 80 2.28 -25.99 3.51
C ALA A 80 2.81 -27.39 3.16
N THR A 81 2.55 -28.36 4.02
CA THR A 81 2.63 -29.78 3.66
C THR A 81 1.30 -30.27 3.10
N GLU A 82 1.27 -31.40 2.40
CA GLU A 82 0.01 -31.98 1.93
C GLU A 82 -0.98 -32.27 3.08
N GLU A 83 -0.45 -32.67 4.24
CA GLU A 83 -1.29 -32.92 5.43
C GLU A 83 -1.91 -31.63 5.95
N SER A 84 -1.13 -30.55 6.07
CA SER A 84 -1.61 -29.24 6.51
C SER A 84 -2.61 -28.66 5.51
N ALA A 85 -2.35 -28.79 4.22
CA ALA A 85 -3.22 -28.32 3.16
C ALA A 85 -4.62 -28.94 3.21
N ARG A 86 -4.74 -30.22 3.61
CA ARG A 86 -6.04 -30.91 3.81
C ARG A 86 -6.83 -30.36 4.99
N LYS A 87 -6.17 -29.70 5.97
CA LYS A 87 -6.80 -29.09 7.13
C LYS A 87 -7.25 -27.66 6.88
N PHE A 88 -6.86 -27.06 5.73
CA PHE A 88 -7.11 -25.65 5.47
C PHE A 88 -8.59 -25.29 5.33
N ALA A 89 -9.37 -26.01 4.51
CA ALA A 89 -10.79 -25.74 4.36
C ALA A 89 -11.60 -25.87 5.68
N PRO A 90 -11.39 -26.89 6.52
CA PRO A 90 -11.97 -26.93 7.87
C PRO A 90 -11.54 -25.75 8.76
N ALA A 91 -10.26 -25.32 8.70
CA ALA A 91 -9.76 -24.19 9.47
C ALA A 91 -10.44 -22.89 9.06
N VAL A 92 -10.59 -22.66 7.75
CA VAL A 92 -11.32 -21.50 7.23
C VAL A 92 -12.76 -21.48 7.72
N ARG A 93 -13.46 -22.62 7.66
CA ARG A 93 -14.84 -22.73 8.15
C ARG A 93 -14.92 -22.36 9.63
N LYS A 94 -14.08 -22.95 10.47
CA LYS A 94 -14.02 -22.67 11.91
C LYS A 94 -13.74 -21.19 12.17
N ALA A 95 -12.76 -20.60 11.48
CA ALA A 95 -12.39 -19.20 11.69
C ALA A 95 -13.54 -18.24 11.27
N VAL A 96 -14.27 -18.54 10.20
CA VAL A 96 -15.48 -17.79 9.79
C VAL A 96 -16.58 -17.91 10.85
N ASP A 97 -16.85 -19.13 11.37
CA ASP A 97 -17.85 -19.33 12.42
C ASP A 97 -17.47 -18.58 13.70
N ASP A 98 -16.19 -18.55 14.07
CA ASP A 98 -15.66 -17.82 15.22
C ASP A 98 -15.80 -16.29 15.05
N VAL A 99 -15.58 -15.75 13.83
CA VAL A 99 -15.83 -14.32 13.52
C VAL A 99 -17.31 -14.01 13.64
N LEU A 100 -18.19 -14.82 13.05
CA LEU A 100 -19.65 -14.65 13.14
C LEU A 100 -20.17 -14.70 14.57
N ALA A 101 -19.57 -15.54 15.43
CA ALA A 101 -19.96 -15.65 16.84
C ALA A 101 -19.54 -14.42 17.67
N ARG A 102 -18.42 -13.78 17.32
CA ARG A 102 -17.92 -12.57 17.99
C ARG A 102 -18.51 -11.28 17.43
N GLY A 103 -19.03 -11.34 16.22
CA GLY A 103 -19.41 -10.17 15.40
C GLY A 103 -18.22 -9.57 14.66
N ILE A 104 -18.48 -8.96 13.50
CA ILE A 104 -17.46 -8.26 12.71
C ILE A 104 -17.19 -6.90 13.35
N PRO A 105 -15.92 -6.53 13.63
CA PRO A 105 -15.59 -5.24 14.20
C PRO A 105 -16.03 -4.09 13.29
N GLN A 106 -16.93 -3.24 13.78
CA GLN A 106 -17.51 -2.13 12.99
C GLN A 106 -16.46 -1.11 12.55
N GLU A 107 -15.43 -0.91 13.38
CA GLU A 107 -14.32 -0.01 13.07
C GLU A 107 -13.52 -0.47 11.85
N LEU A 108 -13.26 -1.77 11.72
CA LEU A 108 -12.56 -2.32 10.55
C LEU A 108 -13.42 -2.22 9.29
N LEU A 109 -14.73 -2.53 9.37
CA LEU A 109 -15.63 -2.34 8.24
C LEU A 109 -15.70 -0.87 7.79
N LEU A 110 -15.72 0.06 8.74
CA LEU A 110 -15.73 1.49 8.44
C LEU A 110 -14.42 1.94 7.78
N ALA A 111 -13.29 1.45 8.27
CA ALA A 111 -11.97 1.74 7.70
C ALA A 111 -11.89 1.24 6.26
N SER A 112 -12.24 -0.02 6.00
CA SER A 112 -12.23 -0.62 4.66
C SER A 112 -13.22 0.07 3.71
N LEU A 113 -14.42 0.44 4.19
CA LEU A 113 -15.40 1.19 3.39
C LEU A 113 -14.88 2.58 3.02
N ASN A 114 -14.29 3.32 3.95
CA ASN A 114 -13.72 4.64 3.68
C ASN A 114 -12.53 4.55 2.73
N SER A 115 -11.68 3.54 2.87
CA SER A 115 -10.54 3.30 1.98
C SER A 115 -10.99 3.01 0.55
N ALA A 116 -11.99 2.12 0.37
CA ALA A 116 -12.57 1.81 -0.93
C ALA A 116 -13.27 3.03 -1.56
N GLU A 117 -14.03 3.82 -0.77
CA GLU A 117 -14.65 5.07 -1.23
C GLU A 117 -13.59 6.06 -1.70
N PHE A 118 -12.52 6.24 -0.93
CA PHE A 118 -11.41 7.11 -1.29
C PHE A 118 -10.73 6.64 -2.59
N ALA A 119 -10.38 5.36 -2.70
CA ALA A 119 -9.75 4.79 -3.88
C ALA A 119 -10.61 4.98 -5.14
N SER A 120 -11.94 4.89 -5.02
CA SER A 120 -12.86 5.14 -6.13
C SER A 120 -12.86 6.60 -6.61
N LEU A 121 -12.60 7.56 -5.71
CA LEU A 121 -12.53 8.99 -6.02
C LEU A 121 -11.15 9.41 -6.51
N GLU A 122 -10.08 8.89 -5.89
CA GLU A 122 -8.70 9.22 -6.23
C GLU A 122 -8.28 8.60 -7.56
N ARG A 123 -8.85 7.43 -7.89
CA ARG A 123 -8.49 6.64 -9.08
C ARG A 123 -6.97 6.49 -9.22
N PRO A 124 -6.29 5.94 -8.20
CA PRO A 124 -4.85 5.79 -8.23
C PRO A 124 -4.44 4.87 -9.38
N GLY A 125 -3.52 5.33 -10.20
CA GLY A 125 -3.02 4.50 -11.28
C GLY A 125 -2.21 5.26 -12.31
N SER A 126 -1.53 4.52 -13.16
CA SER A 126 -0.76 5.04 -14.28
C SER A 126 -1.59 5.35 -15.52
N LEU A 127 -2.89 5.04 -15.50
CA LEU A 127 -3.81 5.24 -16.63
C LEU A 127 -4.54 6.58 -16.51
N PRO A 128 -4.68 7.33 -17.61
CA PRO A 128 -5.55 8.50 -17.65
C PRO A 128 -7.00 8.14 -17.33
N ASP A 129 -7.72 9.01 -16.63
CA ASP A 129 -9.11 8.79 -16.19
C ASP A 129 -10.04 8.33 -17.32
N GLY A 130 -9.94 8.96 -18.50
CA GLY A 130 -10.76 8.58 -19.64
C GLY A 130 -10.48 7.16 -20.16
N VAL A 131 -9.26 6.64 -19.98
CA VAL A 131 -8.92 5.25 -20.33
C VAL A 131 -9.53 4.30 -19.30
N LEU A 132 -9.45 4.64 -18.02
CA LEU A 132 -10.07 3.86 -16.95
C LEU A 132 -11.59 3.83 -17.10
N ASP A 133 -12.23 4.96 -17.38
CA ASP A 133 -13.66 5.03 -17.65
C ASP A 133 -14.06 4.18 -18.87
N ALA A 134 -13.23 4.19 -19.94
CA ALA A 134 -13.48 3.35 -21.12
C ALA A 134 -13.34 1.86 -20.80
N ILE A 135 -12.39 1.45 -19.97
CA ILE A 135 -12.26 0.05 -19.50
C ILE A 135 -13.50 -0.33 -18.68
N ASN A 136 -13.89 0.48 -17.70
CA ASN A 136 -15.05 0.23 -16.84
C ASN A 136 -16.34 0.16 -17.67
N ALA A 137 -16.56 1.09 -18.61
CA ALA A 137 -17.70 1.07 -19.49
C ALA A 137 -17.71 -0.18 -20.38
N SER A 138 -16.56 -0.57 -20.93
CA SER A 138 -16.44 -1.78 -21.76
C SER A 138 -16.72 -3.05 -20.95
N THR A 139 -16.22 -3.14 -19.72
CA THR A 139 -16.44 -4.28 -18.82
C THR A 139 -17.92 -4.40 -18.44
N GLY A 140 -18.56 -3.29 -18.06
CA GLY A 140 -19.98 -3.26 -17.75
C GLY A 140 -20.83 -3.68 -18.96
N TRP A 141 -20.52 -3.12 -20.12
CA TRP A 141 -21.21 -3.46 -21.37
C TRP A 141 -21.02 -4.92 -21.79
N LEU A 142 -19.80 -5.43 -21.69
CA LEU A 142 -19.48 -6.81 -22.07
C LEU A 142 -20.29 -7.84 -21.29
N HIS A 143 -20.45 -7.62 -19.98
CA HIS A 143 -21.08 -8.61 -19.09
C HIS A 143 -22.59 -8.41 -18.92
N THR A 144 -23.11 -7.20 -19.10
CA THR A 144 -24.52 -6.89 -18.80
C THR A 144 -25.26 -6.14 -19.92
N GLY A 145 -24.53 -5.59 -20.90
CA GLY A 145 -25.08 -4.69 -21.90
C GLY A 145 -25.22 -3.24 -21.41
N ASP A 146 -24.90 -2.94 -20.14
CA ASP A 146 -24.94 -1.60 -19.56
C ASP A 146 -23.53 -1.01 -19.41
N PRO A 147 -23.13 -0.02 -20.23
CA PRO A 147 -21.82 0.61 -20.11
C PRO A 147 -21.71 1.55 -18.90
N ALA A 148 -22.81 1.93 -18.27
CA ALA A 148 -22.80 2.83 -17.12
C ALA A 148 -22.69 2.11 -15.76
N LEU A 149 -22.80 0.79 -15.74
CA LEU A 149 -22.88 -0.02 -14.52
C LEU A 149 -21.73 0.23 -13.53
N LEU A 150 -20.50 0.42 -14.03
CA LEU A 150 -19.29 0.60 -13.23
C LEU A 150 -18.86 2.07 -13.09
N LEU A 151 -19.60 3.03 -13.69
CA LEU A 151 -19.22 4.43 -13.69
C LEU A 151 -19.81 5.25 -12.53
N HIS A 152 -20.82 4.72 -11.84
CA HIS A 152 -21.56 5.41 -10.79
C HIS A 152 -21.60 4.60 -9.49
N THR A 153 -20.59 4.74 -8.65
CA THR A 153 -20.43 3.98 -7.41
C THR A 153 -20.88 4.72 -6.16
N ASP A 154 -21.05 6.05 -6.19
CA ASP A 154 -21.33 6.89 -5.01
C ASP A 154 -22.53 6.40 -4.18
N LYS A 155 -23.61 6.00 -4.84
CA LYS A 155 -24.82 5.49 -4.19
C LYS A 155 -24.60 4.15 -3.50
N LEU A 156 -23.66 3.35 -3.99
CA LEU A 156 -23.32 2.04 -3.41
C LEU A 156 -22.63 2.23 -2.07
N PHE A 157 -21.67 3.15 -1.97
CA PHE A 157 -21.00 3.47 -0.69
C PHE A 157 -21.98 3.99 0.35
N ALA A 158 -22.88 4.92 -0.03
CA ALA A 158 -23.91 5.43 0.87
C ALA A 158 -24.85 4.31 1.39
N SER A 159 -25.26 3.41 0.50
CA SER A 159 -26.09 2.25 0.85
C SER A 159 -25.37 1.28 1.77
N LEU A 160 -24.11 0.90 1.46
CA LEU A 160 -23.33 -0.02 2.29
C LEU A 160 -23.04 0.57 3.67
N ARG A 161 -22.79 1.88 3.76
CA ARG A 161 -22.62 2.59 5.04
C ARG A 161 -23.87 2.49 5.92
N SER A 162 -25.07 2.61 5.35
CA SER A 162 -26.31 2.43 6.09
C SER A 162 -26.53 0.99 6.57
N LYS A 163 -26.03 0.01 5.84
CA LYS A 163 -26.14 -1.42 6.13
C LYS A 163 -25.16 -1.96 7.18
N MET A 164 -24.17 -1.17 7.55
CA MET A 164 -23.19 -1.60 8.57
C MET A 164 -23.83 -1.94 9.90
N ALA A 165 -24.81 -1.15 10.35
CA ALA A 165 -25.48 -1.34 11.64
C ALA A 165 -26.54 -2.47 11.63
N ASP A 166 -26.98 -2.92 10.46
CA ASP A 166 -28.12 -3.83 10.31
C ASP A 166 -27.76 -5.31 10.25
N GLY A 167 -26.49 -5.67 10.49
CA GLY A 167 -26.01 -7.06 10.40
C GLY A 167 -25.97 -7.61 8.96
N TRP A 168 -26.04 -6.74 7.96
CA TRP A 168 -25.98 -7.15 6.56
C TRP A 168 -24.64 -7.82 6.21
N PHE A 169 -23.51 -7.29 6.74
CA PHE A 169 -22.18 -7.86 6.53
C PHE A 169 -22.00 -9.23 7.17
N ASP A 170 -22.64 -9.50 8.33
CA ASP A 170 -22.66 -10.84 8.92
C ASP A 170 -23.44 -11.82 8.03
N GLY A 171 -24.54 -11.37 7.44
CA GLY A 171 -25.30 -12.13 6.46
C GLY A 171 -24.50 -12.42 5.19
N LEU A 172 -23.74 -11.41 4.71
CA LEU A 172 -22.86 -11.53 3.56
C LEU A 172 -21.74 -12.56 3.82
N LEU A 173 -21.02 -12.44 4.95
CA LEU A 173 -19.97 -13.38 5.37
C LEU A 173 -20.51 -14.82 5.42
N ARG A 174 -21.65 -15.02 6.05
CA ARG A 174 -22.30 -16.33 6.14
C ARG A 174 -22.64 -16.89 4.75
N SER A 175 -23.21 -16.06 3.89
CA SER A 175 -23.63 -16.49 2.53
C SER A 175 -22.43 -16.80 1.63
N LEU A 176 -21.33 -16.06 1.77
CA LEU A 176 -20.12 -16.22 0.98
C LEU A 176 -19.42 -17.56 1.28
N PHE A 177 -19.29 -17.92 2.53
CA PHE A 177 -18.60 -19.14 2.96
C PHE A 177 -19.53 -20.35 3.21
N ALA A 178 -20.87 -20.21 3.00
CA ALA A 178 -21.81 -21.32 3.14
C ALA A 178 -21.57 -22.46 2.14
N PRO A 179 -21.29 -22.19 0.84
CA PRO A 179 -20.95 -23.24 -0.12
C PRO A 179 -19.60 -23.88 0.19
N ALA A 180 -19.44 -25.15 -0.18
CA ALA A 180 -18.12 -25.76 -0.18
C ALA A 180 -17.23 -25.09 -1.23
N PRO A 181 -15.95 -24.78 -0.90
CA PRO A 181 -15.04 -24.21 -1.89
C PRO A 181 -14.63 -25.22 -2.94
N VAL A 182 -14.25 -24.73 -4.10
CA VAL A 182 -13.41 -25.48 -5.03
C VAL A 182 -12.01 -25.50 -4.46
N GLN A 183 -11.42 -26.68 -4.32
CA GLN A 183 -10.07 -26.84 -3.77
C GLN A 183 -9.10 -27.27 -4.85
N VAL A 184 -7.98 -26.55 -4.96
CA VAL A 184 -6.86 -26.85 -5.84
C VAL A 184 -5.60 -27.06 -4.99
N LEU A 185 -4.96 -28.22 -5.15
CA LEU A 185 -3.71 -28.52 -4.49
C LEU A 185 -2.59 -28.51 -5.51
N GLN A 186 -1.58 -27.67 -5.30
CA GLN A 186 -0.37 -27.58 -6.11
C GLN A 186 0.78 -28.21 -5.31
N VAL A 187 1.30 -29.33 -5.84
CA VAL A 187 2.39 -30.09 -5.21
C VAL A 187 3.67 -29.90 -6.03
N PRO A 188 4.80 -29.51 -5.37
CA PRO A 188 6.07 -29.38 -6.04
C PRO A 188 6.53 -30.74 -6.59
N THR A 189 7.04 -30.74 -7.81
CA THR A 189 7.41 -31.96 -8.53
C THR A 189 8.63 -31.70 -9.43
N LEU A 190 9.52 -32.65 -9.54
CA LEU A 190 10.61 -32.57 -10.48
C LEU A 190 10.08 -32.42 -11.92
N PRO A 191 10.75 -31.61 -12.76
CA PRO A 191 10.36 -31.48 -14.15
C PRO A 191 10.48 -32.85 -14.84
N LYS A 192 9.38 -33.32 -15.42
CA LYS A 192 9.43 -34.40 -16.35
C LYS A 192 10.11 -33.85 -17.60
N ASN A 193 11.04 -34.60 -18.20
CA ASN A 193 11.66 -34.25 -19.51
C ASN A 193 10.54 -33.82 -20.46
N GLN A 194 10.30 -32.50 -20.55
CA GLN A 194 9.44 -31.96 -21.58
C GLN A 194 10.24 -31.91 -22.82
N GLU A 195 9.80 -32.59 -23.86
CA GLU A 195 10.21 -32.23 -25.24
C GLU A 195 9.92 -30.72 -25.33
N GLU A 196 10.97 -29.92 -25.59
CA GLU A 196 10.85 -28.50 -25.82
C GLU A 196 9.74 -28.27 -26.85
N THR A 197 8.57 -27.89 -26.40
CA THR A 197 7.55 -27.41 -27.31
C THR A 197 8.12 -26.10 -27.83
N GLN A 198 8.68 -26.11 -29.04
CA GLN A 198 9.13 -24.89 -29.70
C GLN A 198 7.97 -23.90 -29.65
N ALA A 199 8.18 -22.82 -28.92
CA ALA A 199 7.23 -21.70 -28.93
C ALA A 199 6.98 -21.33 -30.41
N PRO A 200 5.71 -21.17 -30.84
CA PRO A 200 5.45 -20.77 -32.21
C PRO A 200 6.29 -19.54 -32.54
N ALA A 201 7.01 -19.57 -33.64
CA ALA A 201 7.84 -18.47 -34.07
C ALA A 201 6.97 -17.19 -34.02
N ARG A 202 7.39 -16.24 -33.19
CA ARG A 202 6.74 -14.90 -33.17
C ARG A 202 6.91 -14.34 -34.58
N THR A 203 5.82 -14.32 -35.32
CA THR A 203 5.75 -13.47 -36.50
C THR A 203 5.77 -12.06 -35.96
N ASP A 204 6.86 -11.34 -36.16
CA ASP A 204 6.91 -9.91 -35.92
C ASP A 204 5.83 -9.25 -36.78
N ALA A 205 4.66 -9.07 -36.22
CA ALA A 205 3.66 -8.21 -36.82
C ALA A 205 4.31 -6.83 -36.86
N LYS A 206 4.66 -6.35 -38.05
CA LYS A 206 5.05 -4.95 -38.24
C LYS A 206 3.89 -4.13 -37.75
N LEU A 207 4.07 -3.47 -36.60
CA LEU A 207 3.17 -2.41 -36.18
C LEU A 207 3.31 -1.30 -37.21
N VAL A 208 2.43 -1.27 -38.19
CA VAL A 208 2.33 -0.16 -39.13
C VAL A 208 1.49 0.91 -38.42
N LEU A 209 2.16 1.82 -37.75
CA LEU A 209 1.52 3.07 -37.33
C LEU A 209 1.38 3.90 -38.60
N ASP A 210 0.16 4.10 -39.06
CA ASP A 210 -0.13 4.94 -40.24
C ASP A 210 0.33 6.39 -39.99
N HIS A 211 0.44 6.77 -38.72
CA HIS A 211 0.93 8.10 -38.34
C HIS A 211 1.73 7.97 -37.00
N PRO A 212 3.07 7.90 -37.05
CA PRO A 212 3.86 7.89 -35.81
C PRO A 212 3.72 9.25 -35.12
N LEU A 213 3.42 9.24 -33.81
CA LEU A 213 3.34 10.44 -33.00
C LEU A 213 4.68 11.19 -33.05
N THR A 214 4.61 12.50 -33.27
CA THR A 214 5.75 13.42 -33.27
C THR A 214 5.63 14.43 -32.11
N VAL A 215 6.71 15.15 -31.83
CA VAL A 215 6.69 16.21 -30.80
C VAL A 215 5.64 17.29 -31.12
N ALA A 216 5.31 17.50 -32.41
CA ALA A 216 4.29 18.46 -32.85
C ALA A 216 2.86 18.02 -32.45
N ASP A 217 2.63 16.72 -32.25
CA ASP A 217 1.33 16.18 -31.85
C ASP A 217 1.04 16.38 -30.36
N LEU A 218 2.05 16.76 -29.55
CA LEU A 218 1.88 17.06 -28.13
C LEU A 218 1.08 18.37 -27.89
N GLY A 219 0.97 19.22 -28.91
CA GLY A 219 0.32 20.52 -28.77
C GLY A 219 1.07 21.47 -27.81
N GLU A 220 0.58 22.67 -27.66
CA GLU A 220 0.98 23.55 -26.57
C GLU A 220 0.28 23.06 -25.29
N GLY A 221 1.05 22.62 -24.30
CA GLY A 221 0.50 22.21 -23.00
C GLY A 221 -0.34 23.33 -22.39
N ALA A 222 -1.49 22.99 -21.81
CA ALA A 222 -2.26 23.96 -21.04
C ALA A 222 -1.34 24.61 -19.98
N PRO A 223 -1.37 25.93 -19.82
CA PRO A 223 -0.59 26.57 -18.78
C PRO A 223 -0.99 25.96 -17.43
N SER A 224 0.01 25.47 -16.69
CA SER A 224 -0.19 24.99 -15.32
C SER A 224 -0.85 26.12 -14.52
N ALA A 225 -1.95 25.82 -13.83
CA ALA A 225 -2.53 26.77 -12.90
C ALA A 225 -1.45 27.12 -11.87
N ALA A 226 -1.05 28.39 -11.83
CA ALA A 226 -0.05 28.83 -10.88
C ALA A 226 -0.60 28.64 -9.47
N GLY A 227 0.10 27.82 -8.66
CA GLY A 227 -0.22 27.68 -7.24
C GLY A 227 -0.09 29.01 -6.52
N GLN A 228 -0.96 29.25 -5.56
CA GLN A 228 -0.85 30.41 -4.67
C GLN A 228 0.11 30.08 -3.53
N THR A 229 0.97 31.03 -3.16
CA THR A 229 1.91 30.87 -2.06
C THR A 229 1.57 31.85 -0.95
N GLU A 230 1.49 31.38 0.28
CA GLU A 230 1.29 32.23 1.46
C GLU A 230 2.16 31.76 2.64
N GLN A 231 2.27 32.58 3.68
CA GLN A 231 2.94 32.26 4.94
C GLN A 231 1.89 32.03 6.03
N VAL A 232 1.90 30.87 6.65
CA VAL A 232 1.00 30.49 7.73
C VAL A 232 1.81 29.95 8.90
N ALA A 233 1.75 30.57 10.06
CA ALA A 233 2.46 30.16 11.28
C ALA A 233 3.98 29.91 11.09
N GLY A 234 4.61 30.57 10.15
CA GLY A 234 6.05 30.41 9.83
C GLY A 234 6.36 29.36 8.77
N ALA A 235 5.37 28.59 8.31
CA ALA A 235 5.50 27.65 7.21
C ALA A 235 5.13 28.32 5.86
N THR A 236 5.76 27.88 4.79
CA THR A 236 5.36 28.27 3.41
C THR A 236 4.27 27.32 2.94
N VAL A 237 3.08 27.84 2.66
CA VAL A 237 1.95 27.06 2.14
C VAL A 237 1.82 27.30 0.64
N LEU A 238 1.88 26.20 -0.13
CA LEU A 238 1.63 26.16 -1.56
C LEU A 238 0.22 25.62 -1.78
N ARG A 239 -0.64 26.44 -2.34
CA ARG A 239 -2.03 26.08 -2.54
C ARG A 239 -2.35 25.85 -4.00
N HIS A 240 -2.97 24.73 -4.28
CA HIS A 240 -3.48 24.35 -5.60
C HIS A 240 -4.98 24.08 -5.48
N PRO A 241 -5.85 24.88 -6.11
CA PRO A 241 -7.29 24.63 -6.09
C PRO A 241 -7.61 23.28 -6.73
N SER A 242 -8.35 22.45 -6.02
CA SER A 242 -8.89 21.19 -6.56
C SER A 242 -10.28 20.93 -5.97
N ALA A 243 -11.06 20.10 -6.64
CA ALA A 243 -12.35 19.61 -6.15
C ALA A 243 -12.25 18.09 -5.92
N GLY A 244 -12.88 17.60 -4.87
CA GLY A 244 -12.92 16.18 -4.53
C GLY A 244 -11.98 15.83 -3.37
N SER A 245 -10.98 15.00 -3.64
CA SER A 245 -10.00 14.60 -2.62
C SER A 245 -9.05 15.74 -2.27
N LEU A 246 -8.62 15.76 -1.02
CA LEU A 246 -7.64 16.70 -0.50
C LEU A 246 -6.29 16.00 -0.35
N TYR A 247 -5.23 16.61 -0.85
CA TYR A 247 -3.85 16.15 -0.69
C TYR A 247 -3.08 17.18 0.11
N LEU A 248 -2.50 16.74 1.22
CA LEU A 248 -1.74 17.55 2.15
C LEU A 248 -0.36 16.95 2.32
N ASN A 249 0.68 17.69 1.86
CA ASN A 249 2.05 17.24 1.99
C ASN A 249 2.83 18.23 2.85
N PHE A 250 3.55 17.72 3.84
CA PHE A 250 4.46 18.45 4.71
C PHE A 250 5.89 18.10 4.32
N TYR A 251 6.65 19.09 3.85
CA TYR A 251 8.04 18.95 3.44
C TYR A 251 8.96 19.58 4.47
N TYR A 252 9.70 18.78 5.21
CA TYR A 252 10.71 19.22 6.14
C TYR A 252 12.07 19.24 5.44
N ASP A 253 12.69 20.43 5.34
CA ASP A 253 14.00 20.59 4.69
C ASP A 253 15.11 19.91 5.46
N LEU A 254 15.91 19.08 4.80
CA LEU A 254 17.00 18.32 5.38
C LEU A 254 18.39 18.91 5.04
N GLY A 255 18.46 20.12 4.48
CA GLY A 255 19.72 20.75 4.08
C GLY A 255 20.74 20.95 5.22
N HIS A 256 20.30 20.83 6.48
CA HIS A 256 21.13 20.90 7.68
C HIS A 256 21.53 19.52 8.21
N VAL A 257 21.03 18.42 7.63
CA VAL A 257 21.33 17.04 8.04
C VAL A 257 22.56 16.55 7.29
N ALA A 258 23.46 15.90 7.99
CA ALA A 258 24.66 15.32 7.39
C ALA A 258 24.28 14.14 6.47
N PRO A 259 24.92 13.99 5.29
CA PRO A 259 24.60 12.92 4.34
C PRO A 259 24.69 11.50 4.91
N GLU A 260 25.54 11.28 5.91
CA GLU A 260 25.70 10.02 6.65
C GLU A 260 24.54 9.71 7.59
N ASP A 261 23.71 10.70 7.93
CA ASP A 261 22.52 10.56 8.77
C ASP A 261 21.24 10.29 7.97
N LEU A 262 21.25 10.49 6.66
CA LEU A 262 20.09 10.24 5.79
C LEU A 262 19.58 8.78 5.85
N PRO A 263 20.44 7.73 5.86
CA PRO A 263 19.95 6.35 6.01
C PRO A 263 19.20 6.10 7.33
N TYR A 264 19.56 6.80 8.41
CA TYR A 264 18.83 6.70 9.68
C TYR A 264 17.45 7.37 9.59
N LEU A 265 17.31 8.45 8.83
CA LEU A 265 16.01 9.10 8.61
C LEU A 265 15.13 8.26 7.69
N ASP A 266 15.70 7.56 6.72
CA ASP A 266 14.96 6.60 5.92
C ASP A 266 14.45 5.44 6.79
N LEU A 267 15.33 4.85 7.61
CA LEU A 267 14.93 3.84 8.59
C LEU A 267 13.86 4.35 9.58
N LEU A 268 13.91 5.63 9.97
CA LEU A 268 12.87 6.23 10.80
C LEU A 268 11.50 6.10 10.12
N THR A 269 11.39 6.36 8.81
CA THR A 269 10.13 6.28 8.09
C THR A 269 9.52 4.87 8.11
N ASP A 270 10.36 3.84 8.07
CA ASP A 270 9.95 2.44 8.06
C ASP A 270 9.47 1.93 9.43
N VAL A 271 10.03 2.48 10.53
CA VAL A 271 9.68 2.01 11.87
C VAL A 271 8.48 2.73 12.50
N LEU A 272 8.07 3.89 11.96
CA LEU A 272 6.95 4.66 12.50
C LEU A 272 5.64 3.86 12.59
N ASP A 273 5.38 2.97 11.62
CA ASP A 273 4.15 2.16 11.56
C ASP A 273 4.14 0.98 12.53
N GLU A 274 5.29 0.68 13.12
CA GLU A 274 5.51 -0.50 13.95
C GLU A 274 5.60 -0.19 15.45
N LEU A 275 5.52 1.10 15.81
CA LEU A 275 5.77 1.60 17.15
C LEU A 275 4.56 2.30 17.75
N ASP A 276 4.38 2.12 19.05
CA ASP A 276 3.32 2.76 19.82
C ASP A 276 3.60 4.26 20.01
N THR A 277 2.54 5.02 20.26
CA THR A 277 2.58 6.39 20.80
C THR A 277 2.15 6.37 22.27
N PRO A 278 2.23 7.49 23.00
CA PRO A 278 1.67 7.57 24.35
C PRO A 278 0.16 7.37 24.40
N THR A 279 -0.55 7.61 23.28
CA THR A 279 -2.02 7.62 23.21
C THR A 279 -2.59 6.33 22.61
N HIS A 280 -1.92 5.79 21.58
CA HIS A 280 -2.39 4.63 20.83
C HIS A 280 -1.28 3.60 20.61
N THR A 281 -1.66 2.32 20.56
CA THR A 281 -0.75 1.30 20.03
C THR A 281 -0.57 1.51 18.51
N ALA A 282 0.53 0.98 17.95
CA ALA A 282 0.79 1.01 16.50
C ALA A 282 -0.44 0.51 15.70
N GLN A 283 -1.04 -0.60 16.12
CA GLN A 283 -2.23 -1.16 15.48
C GLN A 283 -3.43 -0.21 15.55
N GLN A 284 -3.69 0.42 16.72
CA GLN A 284 -4.79 1.37 16.86
C GLN A 284 -4.58 2.60 15.99
N LEU A 285 -3.35 3.16 16.00
CA LEU A 285 -3.03 4.34 15.20
C LEU A 285 -3.17 4.03 13.69
N ASN A 286 -2.67 2.89 13.24
CA ASN A 286 -2.81 2.44 11.84
C ASN A 286 -4.29 2.26 11.46
N THR A 287 -5.12 1.67 12.33
CA THR A 287 -6.56 1.55 12.10
C THR A 287 -7.24 2.91 12.01
N LEU A 288 -6.88 3.85 12.89
CA LEU A 288 -7.44 5.21 12.86
C LEU A 288 -7.01 5.96 11.59
N ARG A 289 -5.75 5.84 11.18
CA ARG A 289 -5.26 6.45 9.94
C ARG A 289 -6.03 5.87 8.75
N SER A 290 -6.16 4.57 8.63
CA SER A 290 -6.94 3.93 7.55
C SER A 290 -8.43 4.32 7.58
N THR A 291 -8.99 4.65 8.75
CA THR A 291 -10.39 5.09 8.87
C THR A 291 -10.62 6.51 8.36
N TRP A 292 -9.67 7.42 8.62
CA TRP A 292 -9.84 8.85 8.36
C TRP A 292 -9.07 9.37 7.16
N LEU A 293 -8.06 8.62 6.70
CA LEU A 293 -7.20 8.94 5.57
C LEU A 293 -7.41 7.92 4.45
N GLY A 294 -7.29 8.36 3.20
CA GLY A 294 -7.25 7.47 2.05
C GLY A 294 -5.87 6.85 1.89
N ASP A 295 -4.82 7.68 2.05
CA ASP A 295 -3.42 7.25 2.09
C ASP A 295 -2.65 8.13 3.06
N SER A 296 -1.62 7.55 3.67
CA SER A 296 -0.69 8.29 4.53
C SER A 296 0.68 7.64 4.50
N ARG A 297 1.71 8.42 4.25
CA ARG A 297 3.10 7.95 4.19
C ARG A 297 4.07 9.00 4.68
N VAL A 298 5.18 8.55 5.24
CA VAL A 298 6.36 9.36 5.50
C VAL A 298 7.51 8.75 4.71
N LEU A 299 8.25 9.57 3.98
CA LEU A 299 9.33 9.11 3.11
C LEU A 299 10.42 10.18 2.97
N LEU A 300 11.58 9.78 2.47
CA LEU A 300 12.62 10.70 2.04
C LEU A 300 12.51 10.98 0.55
N ASP A 301 12.43 12.27 0.19
CA ASP A 301 12.46 12.73 -1.18
C ASP A 301 13.78 13.44 -1.48
N PHE A 302 14.30 13.23 -2.69
CA PHE A 302 15.49 13.86 -3.20
C PHE A 302 15.16 14.61 -4.48
N TRP A 303 15.42 15.92 -4.48
CA TRP A 303 15.02 16.81 -5.57
C TRP A 303 16.24 17.56 -6.10
N THR A 304 16.42 17.58 -7.39
CA THR A 304 17.46 18.38 -8.06
C THR A 304 16.82 19.40 -9.01
N GLY A 305 17.42 20.58 -9.08
CA GLY A 305 17.02 21.58 -10.08
C GLY A 305 17.36 21.12 -11.50
N ARG A 306 16.67 21.68 -12.50
CA ARG A 306 16.89 21.35 -13.92
C ARG A 306 18.23 21.88 -14.47
N GLN A 307 18.91 22.74 -13.74
CA GLN A 307 20.19 23.30 -14.17
C GLN A 307 21.34 22.33 -13.86
N GLU A 308 22.32 22.26 -14.76
CA GLU A 308 23.52 21.45 -14.53
C GLU A 308 24.26 21.95 -13.27
N GLY A 309 24.63 21.02 -12.39
CA GLY A 309 25.29 21.34 -11.12
C GLY A 309 24.35 21.85 -10.01
N ALA A 310 23.02 21.80 -10.22
CA ALA A 310 22.08 22.14 -9.16
C ALA A 310 22.26 21.24 -7.93
N PRO A 311 22.15 21.78 -6.70
CA PRO A 311 22.26 20.99 -5.48
C PRO A 311 21.07 20.02 -5.35
N CYS A 312 21.33 18.90 -4.68
CA CYS A 312 20.27 18.00 -4.25
C CYS A 312 19.63 18.53 -2.97
N HIS A 313 18.31 18.63 -2.96
CA HIS A 313 17.52 19.01 -1.79
C HIS A 313 16.83 17.75 -1.25
N ALA A 314 17.30 17.28 -0.11
CA ALA A 314 16.64 16.20 0.63
C ALA A 314 15.49 16.77 1.46
N LYS A 315 14.37 16.07 1.49
CA LYS A 315 13.20 16.40 2.29
C LYS A 315 12.71 15.15 3.02
N LEU A 316 12.31 15.30 4.28
CA LEU A 316 11.41 14.36 4.92
C LEU A 316 10.00 14.81 4.56
N THR A 317 9.24 13.95 3.90
CA THR A 317 7.90 14.27 3.39
C THR A 317 6.88 13.42 4.13
N MET A 318 5.91 14.07 4.78
CA MET A 318 4.69 13.42 5.23
C MET A 318 3.57 13.76 4.25
N SER A 319 3.02 12.75 3.58
CA SER A 319 1.94 12.88 2.61
C SER A 319 0.66 12.28 3.16
N LEU A 320 -0.43 13.04 3.12
CA LEU A 320 -1.75 12.63 3.56
C LEU A 320 -2.75 12.87 2.42
N SER A 321 -3.48 11.83 2.03
CA SER A 321 -4.60 11.91 1.10
C SER A 321 -5.89 11.65 1.84
N LEU A 322 -6.89 12.51 1.71
CA LEU A 322 -8.07 12.47 2.56
C LEU A 322 -9.30 13.12 1.94
N LEU A 323 -10.45 12.84 2.52
CA LEU A 323 -11.66 13.61 2.27
C LEU A 323 -11.62 14.90 3.10
N GLU A 324 -12.06 16.02 2.54
CA GLU A 324 -11.98 17.35 3.19
C GLU A 324 -12.58 17.37 4.60
N ARG A 325 -13.66 16.62 4.82
CA ARG A 325 -14.30 16.46 6.15
C ARG A 325 -13.39 15.86 7.22
N SER A 326 -12.32 15.18 6.81
CA SER A 326 -11.37 14.50 7.70
C SER A 326 -10.13 15.33 8.02
N LEU A 327 -10.00 16.55 7.48
CA LEU A 327 -8.77 17.35 7.54
C LEU A 327 -8.25 17.55 8.97
N GLN A 328 -9.10 17.94 9.90
CA GLN A 328 -8.70 18.14 11.30
C GLN A 328 -8.15 16.84 11.90
N LYS A 329 -8.89 15.74 11.71
CA LYS A 329 -8.47 14.43 12.26
C LYS A 329 -7.21 13.90 11.60
N ALA A 330 -7.04 14.17 10.31
CA ALA A 330 -5.83 13.80 9.56
C ALA A 330 -4.58 14.50 10.10
N VAL A 331 -4.67 15.81 10.37
CA VAL A 331 -3.55 16.57 10.94
C VAL A 331 -3.22 16.10 12.36
N GLU A 332 -4.24 15.83 13.20
CA GLU A 332 -4.05 15.26 14.54
C GLU A 332 -3.32 13.91 14.50
N LEU A 333 -3.82 12.97 13.67
CA LEU A 333 -3.24 11.62 13.55
C LEU A 333 -1.86 11.63 12.89
N GLY A 334 -1.65 12.46 11.86
CA GLY A 334 -0.34 12.63 11.22
C GLY A 334 0.68 13.24 12.17
N GLY A 335 0.25 14.21 13.00
CA GLY A 335 1.06 14.80 14.06
C GLY A 335 1.46 13.75 15.09
N GLU A 336 0.50 13.04 15.68
CA GLU A 336 0.77 11.97 16.64
C GLU A 336 1.75 10.93 16.07
N TRP A 337 1.53 10.50 14.82
CA TRP A 337 2.37 9.52 14.15
C TRP A 337 3.82 9.98 14.00
N LEU A 338 4.06 11.20 13.51
CA LEU A 338 5.41 11.69 13.26
C LEU A 338 6.13 12.20 14.51
N TYR A 339 5.40 12.91 15.41
CA TYR A 339 6.01 13.59 16.55
C TYR A 339 6.05 12.73 17.82
N ASP A 340 5.02 11.88 18.04
CA ASP A 340 4.82 11.23 19.35
C ASP A 340 5.17 9.73 19.35
N THR A 341 5.49 9.12 18.19
CA THR A 341 5.94 7.72 18.14
C THR A 341 7.14 7.48 19.06
N GLN A 342 7.06 6.46 19.91
CA GLN A 342 8.05 6.13 20.92
C GLN A 342 9.22 5.35 20.30
N LEU A 343 10.34 6.03 20.07
CA LEU A 343 11.55 5.47 19.43
C LEU A 343 12.51 4.81 20.44
N THR A 344 12.18 4.78 21.72
CA THR A 344 13.06 4.23 22.77
C THR A 344 12.29 3.26 23.68
N GLY A 345 13.02 2.36 24.30
CA GLY A 345 12.46 1.36 25.23
C GLY A 345 12.34 -0.04 24.62
N PRO A 346 12.03 -1.05 25.45
CA PRO A 346 12.09 -2.47 25.05
C PRO A 346 11.19 -2.83 23.86
N ALA A 347 10.03 -2.19 23.73
CA ALA A 347 9.12 -2.43 22.61
C ALA A 347 9.73 -1.92 21.29
N ALA A 348 10.32 -0.71 21.30
CA ALA A 348 11.00 -0.16 20.14
C ALA A 348 12.23 -1.00 19.75
N GLU A 349 13.02 -1.44 20.70
CA GLU A 349 14.19 -2.29 20.46
C GLU A 349 13.80 -3.61 19.78
N ALA A 350 12.72 -4.24 20.24
CA ALA A 350 12.19 -5.46 19.62
C ALA A 350 11.66 -5.21 18.20
N ALA A 351 11.01 -4.07 17.97
CA ALA A 351 10.52 -3.68 16.65
C ALA A 351 11.69 -3.42 15.68
N PHE A 352 12.74 -2.73 16.11
CA PHE A 352 13.93 -2.51 15.27
C PHE A 352 14.56 -3.81 14.80
N ALA A 353 14.80 -4.76 15.71
CA ALA A 353 15.35 -6.06 15.35
C ALA A 353 14.52 -6.79 14.28
N ARG A 354 13.19 -6.72 14.40
CA ARG A 354 12.26 -7.32 13.45
C ARG A 354 12.24 -6.60 12.11
N VAL A 355 12.04 -5.28 12.12
CA VAL A 355 11.91 -4.47 10.89
C VAL A 355 13.19 -4.54 10.07
N LEU A 356 14.37 -4.34 10.69
CA LEU A 356 15.64 -4.41 9.96
C LEU A 356 15.88 -5.79 9.36
N SER A 357 15.53 -6.87 10.09
CA SER A 357 15.64 -8.23 9.55
C SER A 357 14.72 -8.46 8.35
N GLN A 358 13.49 -7.97 8.41
CA GLN A 358 12.53 -8.06 7.30
C GLN A 358 13.00 -7.26 6.09
N GLN A 359 13.47 -6.02 6.29
CA GLN A 359 14.00 -5.19 5.20
C GLN A 359 15.20 -5.83 4.53
N LYS A 360 16.14 -6.35 5.32
CA LYS A 360 17.30 -7.06 4.78
C LYS A 360 16.87 -8.22 3.87
N LEU A 361 15.93 -9.06 4.33
CA LEU A 361 15.41 -10.19 3.54
C LEU A 361 14.70 -9.72 2.27
N ASN A 362 13.90 -8.67 2.37
CA ASN A 362 13.19 -8.08 1.22
C ASN A 362 14.19 -7.56 0.17
N MET A 363 15.25 -6.86 0.61
CA MET A 363 16.28 -6.38 -0.31
C MET A 363 17.05 -7.52 -0.97
N GLU A 364 17.37 -8.60 -0.26
CA GLU A 364 18.02 -9.80 -0.83
C GLU A 364 17.16 -10.42 -1.94
N GLN A 365 15.84 -10.51 -1.75
CA GLN A 365 14.91 -10.97 -2.78
C GLN A 365 14.85 -10.00 -3.98
N GLN A 366 14.80 -8.70 -3.70
CA GLN A 366 14.78 -7.68 -4.75
C GLN A 366 16.07 -7.66 -5.57
N PHE A 367 17.22 -7.92 -4.97
CA PHE A 367 18.47 -8.06 -5.73
C PHE A 367 18.44 -9.21 -6.74
N ILE A 368 17.73 -10.30 -6.44
CA ILE A 368 17.51 -11.40 -7.38
C ILE A 368 16.56 -10.99 -8.49
N GLN A 369 15.45 -10.33 -8.15
CA GLN A 369 14.38 -10.01 -9.09
C GLN A 369 14.68 -8.76 -9.93
N GLN A 370 15.36 -7.76 -9.36
CA GLN A 370 15.55 -6.41 -9.92
C GLN A 370 17.02 -5.97 -9.86
N GLY A 371 17.97 -6.90 -9.88
CA GLY A 371 19.40 -6.57 -9.74
C GLY A 371 19.91 -5.59 -10.80
N ASN A 372 19.33 -5.60 -12.00
CA ASN A 372 19.63 -4.62 -13.04
C ASN A 372 19.23 -3.18 -12.62
N ALA A 373 18.11 -2.98 -11.90
CA ALA A 373 17.70 -1.67 -11.42
C ALA A 373 18.66 -1.15 -10.33
N TYR A 374 19.01 -2.00 -9.36
CA TYR A 374 20.02 -1.64 -8.33
C TYR A 374 21.38 -1.33 -8.93
N ALA A 375 21.83 -2.10 -9.92
CA ALA A 375 23.07 -1.81 -10.63
C ALA A 375 23.02 -0.48 -11.38
N ALA A 376 21.89 -0.15 -12.01
CA ALA A 376 21.68 1.12 -12.71
C ALA A 376 21.70 2.32 -11.75
N VAL A 377 21.00 2.24 -10.59
CA VAL A 377 21.02 3.28 -9.56
C VAL A 377 22.44 3.47 -9.03
N ARG A 378 23.15 2.39 -8.69
CA ARG A 378 24.53 2.46 -8.22
C ARG A 378 25.51 3.05 -9.25
N ALA A 379 25.35 2.70 -10.52
CA ALA A 379 26.16 3.28 -11.59
C ALA A 379 25.87 4.78 -11.77
N SER A 380 24.59 5.17 -11.77
CA SER A 380 24.18 6.57 -11.95
C SER A 380 24.50 7.45 -10.74
N ALA A 381 24.66 6.87 -9.54
CA ALA A 381 25.12 7.58 -8.33
C ALA A 381 26.51 8.25 -8.50
N HIS A 382 27.29 7.83 -9.48
CA HIS A 382 28.57 8.48 -9.81
C HIS A 382 28.42 9.78 -10.62
N TYR A 383 27.26 10.01 -11.21
CA TYR A 383 27.02 11.15 -12.11
C TYR A 383 25.90 12.06 -11.63
N ASN A 384 25.02 11.57 -10.77
CA ASN A 384 23.83 12.28 -10.33
C ASN A 384 23.76 12.29 -8.79
N VAL A 385 23.70 13.49 -8.23
CA VAL A 385 23.68 13.68 -6.75
C VAL A 385 22.39 13.15 -6.10
N GLU A 386 21.27 13.18 -6.81
CA GLU A 386 19.99 12.62 -6.38
C GLU A 386 20.09 11.09 -6.29
N ASN A 387 20.63 10.43 -7.33
CA ASN A 387 20.85 9.01 -7.31
C ASN A 387 21.90 8.58 -6.28
N ALA A 388 22.88 9.44 -5.98
CA ALA A 388 23.85 9.19 -4.90
C ALA A 388 23.20 9.23 -3.51
N ALA A 389 22.22 10.11 -3.30
CA ALA A 389 21.43 10.15 -2.06
C ALA A 389 20.49 8.95 -1.98
N SER A 390 19.76 8.64 -3.05
CA SER A 390 18.85 7.48 -3.13
C SER A 390 19.59 6.15 -2.92
N GLU A 391 20.78 5.99 -3.50
CA GLU A 391 21.60 4.80 -3.32
C GLU A 391 21.98 4.56 -1.86
N ARG A 392 22.22 5.63 -1.09
CA ARG A 392 22.51 5.54 0.34
C ARG A 392 21.29 5.15 1.19
N CYS A 393 20.08 5.52 0.77
CA CYS A 393 18.86 5.32 1.54
C CYS A 393 18.06 4.08 1.10
N SER A 394 18.24 3.60 -0.13
CA SER A 394 17.46 2.46 -0.66
C SER A 394 18.26 1.52 -1.56
N GLY A 395 19.55 1.80 -1.81
CA GLY A 395 20.40 1.00 -2.67
C GLY A 395 21.25 -0.03 -1.95
N VAL A 396 22.32 -0.48 -2.62
CA VAL A 396 23.26 -1.48 -2.06
C VAL A 396 23.97 -0.94 -0.81
N SER A 397 24.25 0.38 -0.75
CA SER A 397 24.85 0.97 0.44
C SER A 397 23.91 0.92 1.64
N TYR A 398 22.60 1.08 1.42
CA TYR A 398 21.59 0.91 2.47
C TYR A 398 21.53 -0.54 2.98
N TYR A 399 21.61 -1.52 2.10
CA TYR A 399 21.70 -2.92 2.51
C TYR A 399 22.86 -3.18 3.46
N HIS A 400 24.07 -2.65 3.14
CA HIS A 400 25.23 -2.77 4.03
C HIS A 400 25.02 -2.05 5.36
N PHE A 401 24.40 -0.87 5.34
CA PHE A 401 24.01 -0.14 6.54
C PHE A 401 23.07 -0.97 7.45
N LEU A 402 22.07 -1.65 6.88
CA LEU A 402 21.17 -2.56 7.63
C LEU A 402 21.97 -3.74 8.22
N CYS A 403 22.87 -4.34 7.45
CA CYS A 403 23.72 -5.44 7.93
C CYS A 403 24.59 -4.99 9.12
N ASP A 404 25.20 -3.82 9.03
CA ASP A 404 26.04 -3.27 10.10
C ASP A 404 25.25 -3.01 11.39
N LEU A 405 24.01 -2.52 11.27
CA LEU A 405 23.13 -2.30 12.43
C LEU A 405 22.70 -3.63 13.06
N LEU A 406 22.37 -4.62 12.25
CA LEU A 406 21.99 -5.96 12.72
C LEU A 406 23.17 -6.68 13.41
N GLU A 407 24.41 -6.50 12.90
CA GLU A 407 25.60 -7.08 13.52
C GLU A 407 25.92 -6.43 14.86
N LYS A 408 25.82 -5.09 14.95
CA LYS A 408 26.06 -4.35 16.20
C LYS A 408 24.98 -4.62 17.25
N ALA A 409 23.74 -4.79 16.84
CA ALA A 409 22.55 -5.03 17.67
C ALA A 409 22.40 -4.05 18.86
N ASP A 410 22.89 -2.80 18.70
CA ASP A 410 22.74 -1.73 19.69
C ASP A 410 21.43 -0.99 19.46
N TRP A 411 20.33 -1.63 19.83
CA TRP A 411 18.99 -1.09 19.60
C TRP A 411 18.68 0.14 20.44
N ALA A 412 19.17 0.20 21.66
CA ALA A 412 19.01 1.37 22.52
C ALA A 412 19.75 2.59 21.93
N GLY A 413 20.98 2.40 21.45
CA GLY A 413 21.75 3.44 20.77
C GLY A 413 21.08 3.87 19.46
N LEU A 414 20.51 2.94 18.69
CA LEU A 414 19.75 3.25 17.48
C LEU A 414 18.51 4.11 17.81
N GLY A 415 17.72 3.72 18.79
CA GLY A 415 16.55 4.49 19.20
C GLY A 415 16.89 5.91 19.64
N ALA A 416 17.94 6.10 20.44
CA ALA A 416 18.42 7.40 20.86
C ALA A 416 18.91 8.27 19.66
N LYS A 417 19.57 7.65 18.67
CA LYS A 417 19.99 8.32 17.44
C LYS A 417 18.79 8.79 16.63
N LEU A 418 17.79 7.92 16.40
CA LEU A 418 16.58 8.26 15.67
C LEU A 418 15.80 9.38 16.37
N GLU A 419 15.65 9.33 17.69
CA GLU A 419 15.01 10.38 18.48
C GLU A 419 15.71 11.73 18.31
N THR A 420 17.06 11.72 18.38
CA THR A 420 17.87 12.94 18.20
C THR A 420 17.68 13.52 16.80
N LEU A 421 17.72 12.69 15.77
CA LEU A 421 17.55 13.13 14.37
C LEU A 421 16.13 13.64 14.12
N ARG A 422 15.10 12.95 14.61
CA ARG A 422 13.72 13.42 14.54
C ARG A 422 13.56 14.80 15.16
N ALA A 423 14.04 14.98 16.39
CA ALA A 423 14.00 16.26 17.08
C ALA A 423 14.76 17.36 16.31
N GLN A 424 15.94 17.05 15.76
CA GLN A 424 16.71 17.97 14.94
C GLN A 424 15.94 18.41 13.69
N VAL A 425 15.35 17.46 12.96
CA VAL A 425 14.55 17.75 11.74
C VAL A 425 13.35 18.62 12.08
N LEU A 426 12.57 18.23 13.09
CA LEU A 426 11.32 18.93 13.43
C LEU A 426 11.53 20.34 14.01
N GLN A 427 12.68 20.59 14.69
CA GLN A 427 12.99 21.89 15.28
C GLN A 427 13.67 22.86 14.29
N HIS A 428 14.45 22.36 13.34
CA HIS A 428 15.33 23.18 12.51
C HIS A 428 14.93 23.20 11.04
N ALA A 429 14.09 22.27 10.57
CA ALA A 429 13.65 22.23 9.19
C ALA A 429 12.75 23.44 8.85
N GLN A 430 13.01 24.04 7.70
CA GLN A 430 12.02 24.93 7.09
C GLN A 430 10.87 24.06 6.57
N LEU A 431 9.67 24.32 7.08
CA LEU A 431 8.47 23.60 6.67
C LEU A 431 7.83 24.26 5.44
N THR A 432 7.61 23.46 4.42
CA THR A 432 6.74 23.80 3.28
C THR A 432 5.56 22.85 3.30
N VAL A 433 4.35 23.40 3.18
CA VAL A 433 3.10 22.62 3.11
C VAL A 433 2.50 22.79 1.73
N SER A 434 2.22 21.71 1.03
CA SER A 434 1.45 21.73 -0.22
C SER A 434 0.04 21.26 0.05
N LEU A 435 -0.93 22.10 -0.28
CA LEU A 435 -2.36 21.81 -0.13
C LEU A 435 -3.03 21.83 -1.51
N HIS A 436 -3.56 20.69 -1.91
CA HIS A 436 -4.48 20.58 -3.03
C HIS A 436 -5.88 20.39 -2.45
N GLY A 437 -6.76 21.38 -2.61
CA GLY A 437 -8.08 21.35 -1.99
C GLY A 437 -8.86 22.66 -2.16
N SER A 438 -9.97 22.78 -1.44
CA SER A 438 -10.83 23.96 -1.49
C SER A 438 -10.27 25.13 -0.66
N GLU A 439 -10.86 26.34 -0.83
CA GLU A 439 -10.61 27.49 0.03
C GLU A 439 -10.93 27.18 1.50
N GLN A 440 -12.00 26.43 1.72
CA GLN A 440 -12.45 26.06 3.07
C GLN A 440 -11.41 25.15 3.76
N ALA A 441 -10.76 24.25 3.03
CA ALA A 441 -9.69 23.40 3.56
C ALA A 441 -8.51 24.25 4.04
N LEU A 442 -8.13 25.28 3.28
CA LEU A 442 -7.07 26.20 3.67
C LEU A 442 -7.43 27.00 4.94
N ASP A 443 -8.65 27.52 5.03
CA ASP A 443 -9.10 28.24 6.22
C ASP A 443 -9.11 27.32 7.46
N THR A 444 -9.47 26.06 7.29
CA THR A 444 -9.38 25.06 8.35
C THR A 444 -7.93 24.81 8.76
N LEU A 445 -7.03 24.62 7.79
CA LEU A 445 -5.60 24.38 8.06
C LEU A 445 -4.93 25.55 8.81
N ARG A 446 -5.37 26.80 8.55
CA ARG A 446 -4.84 27.99 9.24
C ARG A 446 -5.19 28.03 10.73
N THR A 447 -6.22 27.30 11.15
CA THR A 447 -6.69 27.25 12.53
C THR A 447 -6.13 26.07 13.32
N LEU A 448 -5.61 25.08 12.64
CA LEU A 448 -4.93 23.91 13.19
C LEU A 448 -3.45 24.20 13.45
#